data_1aa7d866d82dc279eb624329fcef8857
#
_entry.id   1aa7d866d82dc279eb624329fcef8857
#
_cell.length_a   1.000
_cell.length_b   1.000
_cell.length_c   1.000
_cell.angle_alpha   90.00
_cell.angle_beta   90.00
_cell.angle_gamma   90.00
#
_symmetry.space_group_name_H-M   'P 1'
#
loop_
_entity.id
_entity.type
_entity.pdbx_description
1 polymer ?
#
loop_
_entity_poly.entity_id
_entity_poly.type
_entity_poly.pdbx_seq_one_letter_code
_entity_poly.pdbx_strand_id
1 'polypeptide(L)'
;LISLKDSIDSGDIDLITRVYDTVIQQSATSMMRTNYEISSLDNIKEAVIRSIMNSKLLEAQYLGIELYIEIPDVIDHLPIKLIDLIVLFTGLVDNAIETAKGSRRPFLSIAYFKQDNKQLFIIENSTKTNRVDIAKRFDAQQQNSAHFLTVLDSYPQITLSTKSDHYRLRQLLEMR
;
A
#
# COMPACT_ATOMS: atom_id res chain seq x y z
N LEU A 1 -10.98 10.62 28.85
CA LEU A 1 -9.74 10.70 28.07
C LEU A 1 -9.40 12.18 27.89
N ILE A 2 -8.34 12.64 28.56
CA ILE A 2 -7.81 13.99 28.35
C ILE A 2 -7.11 13.97 26.99
N SER A 3 -7.56 14.85 26.09
CA SER A 3 -6.95 14.93 24.76
C SER A 3 -5.64 15.75 24.82
N LEU A 4 -4.74 15.53 23.88
CA LEU A 4 -3.52 16.35 23.74
C LEU A 4 -3.88 17.84 23.64
N LYS A 5 -5.00 18.17 22.99
CA LYS A 5 -5.51 19.52 22.88
C LYS A 5 -5.85 20.12 24.25
N ASP A 6 -6.56 19.37 25.11
CA ASP A 6 -6.94 19.85 26.46
C ASP A 6 -5.67 20.08 27.31
N SER A 7 -4.64 19.25 27.11
CA SER A 7 -3.34 19.41 27.79
C SER A 7 -2.59 20.66 27.33
N ILE A 8 -2.62 20.96 26.04
CA ILE A 8 -2.01 22.17 25.46
C ILE A 8 -2.78 23.42 25.96
N ASP A 9 -4.09 23.38 25.94
CA ASP A 9 -4.93 24.50 26.36
C ASP A 9 -4.80 24.83 27.88
N SER A 10 -4.46 23.81 28.70
CA SER A 10 -4.18 23.98 30.14
C SER A 10 -2.79 24.56 30.44
N GLY A 11 -1.86 24.51 29.47
CA GLY A 11 -0.47 24.95 29.64
C GLY A 11 0.35 24.09 30.61
N ASP A 12 -0.15 22.92 30.99
CA ASP A 12 0.53 21.98 31.90
C ASP A 12 1.56 21.13 31.10
N ILE A 13 2.82 21.53 31.19
CA ILE A 13 3.92 20.88 30.47
C ILE A 13 4.10 19.42 30.90
N ASP A 14 3.90 19.10 32.19
CA ASP A 14 4.03 17.72 32.65
C ASP A 14 2.89 16.83 32.15
N LEU A 15 1.71 17.39 31.99
CA LEU A 15 0.56 16.70 31.41
C LEU A 15 0.74 16.51 29.91
N ILE A 16 1.22 17.54 29.19
CA ILE A 16 1.56 17.46 27.77
C ILE A 16 2.60 16.37 27.53
N THR A 17 3.68 16.36 28.33
CA THR A 17 4.75 15.36 28.23
C THR A 17 4.23 13.95 28.46
N ARG A 18 3.41 13.73 29.49
CA ARG A 18 2.82 12.41 29.78
C ARG A 18 1.88 11.91 28.69
N VAL A 19 1.03 12.79 28.15
CA VAL A 19 0.13 12.43 27.06
C VAL A 19 0.94 12.14 25.79
N TYR A 20 1.95 12.96 25.50
CA TYR A 20 2.86 12.75 24.37
C TYR A 20 3.61 11.41 24.48
N ASP A 21 4.24 11.13 25.65
CA ASP A 21 4.94 9.88 25.88
C ASP A 21 4.02 8.66 25.79
N THR A 22 2.79 8.75 26.28
CA THR A 22 1.80 7.68 26.20
C THR A 22 1.40 7.42 24.73
N VAL A 23 1.15 8.48 23.95
CA VAL A 23 0.83 8.36 22.53
C VAL A 23 2.00 7.81 21.74
N ILE A 24 3.22 8.29 22.03
CA ILE A 24 4.45 7.82 21.35
C ILE A 24 4.76 6.38 21.74
N GLN A 25 4.63 5.97 23.00
CA GLN A 25 4.88 4.59 23.42
C GLN A 25 3.86 3.60 22.85
N GLN A 26 2.58 3.97 22.81
CA GLN A 26 1.54 3.16 22.16
C GLN A 26 1.76 3.07 20.64
N SER A 27 2.23 4.14 20.03
CA SER A 27 2.62 4.16 18.61
C SER A 27 3.92 3.41 18.36
N ALA A 28 4.90 3.47 19.27
CA ALA A 28 6.22 2.85 19.10
C ALA A 28 6.16 1.31 19.05
N THR A 29 5.27 0.68 19.80
CA THR A 29 5.12 -0.80 19.78
C THR A 29 4.47 -1.26 18.45
N SER A 30 3.55 -0.48 17.91
CA SER A 30 3.00 -0.67 16.57
C SER A 30 4.01 -0.29 15.49
N MET A 31 4.76 0.81 15.66
CA MET A 31 5.80 1.30 14.76
C MET A 31 7.04 0.40 14.69
N MET A 32 7.40 -0.36 15.72
CA MET A 32 8.55 -1.27 15.66
C MET A 32 8.35 -2.41 14.66
N ARG A 33 7.17 -3.00 14.59
CA ARG A 33 6.83 -3.97 13.53
C ARG A 33 6.80 -3.31 12.16
N THR A 34 6.16 -2.16 12.06
CA THR A 34 5.99 -1.38 10.85
C THR A 34 7.32 -0.84 10.31
N ASN A 35 8.22 -0.37 11.17
CA ASN A 35 9.54 0.14 10.74
C ASN A 35 10.40 -0.95 10.08
N TYR A 36 10.29 -2.20 10.49
CA TYR A 36 11.00 -3.30 9.84
C TYR A 36 10.44 -3.61 8.44
N GLU A 37 9.13 -3.57 8.29
CA GLU A 37 8.46 -3.81 7.00
C GLU A 37 8.61 -2.63 6.04
N ILE A 38 8.50 -1.39 6.53
CA ILE A 38 8.69 -0.18 5.74
C ILE A 38 10.16 0.02 5.33
N SER A 39 11.14 -0.45 6.12
CA SER A 39 12.56 -0.38 5.76
C SER A 39 12.89 -1.13 4.46
N SER A 40 12.07 -2.10 4.07
CA SER A 40 12.22 -2.79 2.79
C SER A 40 12.00 -1.87 1.58
N LEU A 41 11.27 -0.76 1.74
CA LEU A 41 11.09 0.25 0.70
C LEU A 41 12.40 0.94 0.29
N ASP A 42 13.45 0.91 1.12
CA ASP A 42 14.77 1.49 0.81
C ASP A 42 15.43 0.82 -0.40
N ASN A 43 14.99 -0.38 -0.74
CA ASN A 43 15.41 -1.07 -1.95
C ASN A 43 14.84 -0.45 -3.23
N ILE A 44 13.75 0.32 -3.16
CA ILE A 44 13.25 1.12 -4.29
C ILE A 44 14.09 2.40 -4.36
N LYS A 45 14.93 2.53 -5.39
CA LYS A 45 15.85 3.67 -5.52
C LYS A 45 15.16 4.94 -6.03
N GLU A 46 14.06 4.82 -6.76
CA GLU A 46 13.27 5.98 -7.16
C GLU A 46 12.56 6.61 -5.96
N ALA A 47 13.01 7.79 -5.56
CA ALA A 47 12.55 8.46 -4.34
C ALA A 47 11.05 8.80 -4.36
N VAL A 48 10.49 9.14 -5.53
CA VAL A 48 9.08 9.50 -5.67
C VAL A 48 8.21 8.27 -5.45
N ILE A 49 8.56 7.13 -6.06
CA ILE A 49 7.83 5.86 -5.87
C ILE A 49 7.89 5.45 -4.40
N ARG A 50 9.07 5.48 -3.78
CA ARG A 50 9.26 5.15 -2.37
C ARG A 50 8.39 6.03 -1.46
N SER A 51 8.37 7.34 -1.70
CA SER A 51 7.57 8.29 -0.92
C SER A 51 6.06 8.02 -1.04
N ILE A 52 5.58 7.77 -2.25
CA ILE A 52 4.16 7.47 -2.50
C ILE A 52 3.78 6.14 -1.85
N MET A 53 4.59 5.09 -2.01
CA MET A 53 4.35 3.79 -1.38
C MET A 53 4.31 3.92 0.14
N ASN A 54 5.27 4.63 0.74
CA ASN A 54 5.29 4.88 2.18
C ASN A 54 4.00 5.57 2.65
N SER A 55 3.56 6.62 1.95
CA SER A 55 2.31 7.32 2.28
C SER A 55 1.10 6.38 2.25
N LYS A 56 0.99 5.52 1.22
CA LYS A 56 -0.10 4.56 1.08
C LYS A 56 -0.08 3.47 2.15
N LEU A 57 1.10 2.99 2.53
CA LEU A 57 1.24 2.01 3.60
C LEU A 57 0.87 2.59 4.96
N LEU A 58 1.24 3.85 5.24
CA LEU A 58 0.81 4.55 6.44
C LEU A 58 -0.72 4.75 6.47
N GLU A 59 -1.34 5.08 5.33
CA GLU A 59 -2.81 5.14 5.21
C GLU A 59 -3.45 3.79 5.53
N ALA A 60 -2.96 2.70 4.96
CA ALA A 60 -3.46 1.35 5.22
C ALA A 60 -3.34 0.97 6.71
N GLN A 61 -2.22 1.31 7.33
CA GLN A 61 -1.98 1.08 8.74
C GLN A 61 -2.93 1.88 9.63
N TYR A 62 -3.16 3.15 9.31
CA TYR A 62 -4.12 3.99 10.01
C TYR A 62 -5.55 3.41 9.96
N LEU A 63 -5.90 2.72 8.87
CA LEU A 63 -7.16 2.00 8.70
C LEU A 63 -7.20 0.63 9.42
N GLY A 64 -6.15 0.27 10.17
CA GLY A 64 -6.06 -1.00 10.89
C GLY A 64 -5.81 -2.21 10.00
N ILE A 65 -5.25 -2.01 8.80
CA ILE A 65 -4.88 -3.08 7.87
C ILE A 65 -3.50 -3.61 8.26
N GLU A 66 -3.38 -4.91 8.47
CA GLU A 66 -2.10 -5.58 8.74
C GLU A 66 -1.26 -5.61 7.47
N LEU A 67 0.02 -5.18 7.56
CA LEU A 67 0.92 -5.02 6.41
C LEU A 67 1.98 -6.12 6.37
N TYR A 68 2.28 -6.59 5.16
CA TYR A 68 3.38 -7.51 4.85
C TYR A 68 4.10 -7.00 3.60
N ILE A 69 5.35 -6.53 3.76
CA ILE A 69 6.10 -5.90 2.67
C ILE A 69 7.40 -6.67 2.43
N GLU A 70 7.61 -7.11 1.20
CA GLU A 70 8.79 -7.86 0.79
C GLU A 70 9.38 -7.27 -0.49
N ILE A 71 10.53 -6.62 -0.40
CA ILE A 71 11.27 -6.05 -1.53
C ILE A 71 12.73 -6.48 -1.39
N PRO A 72 13.04 -7.74 -1.76
CA PRO A 72 14.37 -8.30 -1.54
C PRO A 72 15.45 -7.73 -2.46
N ASP A 73 15.04 -7.28 -3.65
CA ASP A 73 15.96 -6.80 -4.67
C ASP A 73 16.04 -5.28 -4.71
N VAL A 74 17.21 -4.77 -5.06
CA VAL A 74 17.39 -3.35 -5.34
C VAL A 74 16.72 -3.00 -6.66
N ILE A 75 15.66 -2.19 -6.61
CA ILE A 75 14.95 -1.67 -7.78
C ILE A 75 15.55 -0.32 -8.15
N ASP A 76 16.49 -0.32 -9.08
CA ASP A 76 17.34 0.80 -9.47
C ASP A 76 16.98 1.42 -10.82
N HIS A 77 16.07 0.79 -11.57
CA HIS A 77 15.55 1.33 -12.83
C HIS A 77 14.04 1.11 -12.93
N LEU A 78 13.39 1.98 -13.71
CA LEU A 78 11.96 1.88 -13.96
C LEU A 78 11.71 1.23 -15.32
N PRO A 79 10.79 0.27 -15.41
CA PRO A 79 10.47 -0.41 -16.68
C PRO A 79 9.68 0.48 -17.66
N ILE A 80 9.05 1.53 -17.15
CA ILE A 80 8.23 2.50 -17.89
C ILE A 80 8.44 3.91 -17.34
N LYS A 81 7.77 4.90 -17.92
CA LYS A 81 7.83 6.28 -17.44
C LYS A 81 7.36 6.38 -15.99
N LEU A 82 8.06 7.20 -15.20
CA LEU A 82 7.77 7.37 -13.77
C LEU A 82 6.30 7.68 -13.49
N ILE A 83 5.71 8.63 -14.22
CA ILE A 83 4.32 9.05 -13.98
C ILE A 83 3.33 7.91 -14.23
N ASP A 84 3.57 7.09 -15.24
CA ASP A 84 2.71 5.97 -15.60
C ASP A 84 2.85 4.84 -14.57
N LEU A 85 4.07 4.60 -14.07
CA LEU A 85 4.30 3.65 -12.98
C LEU A 85 3.61 4.08 -11.69
N ILE A 86 3.62 5.37 -11.38
CA ILE A 86 2.87 5.95 -10.25
C ILE A 86 1.38 5.63 -10.38
N VAL A 87 0.80 5.86 -11.57
CA VAL A 87 -0.63 5.57 -11.83
C VAL A 87 -0.94 4.10 -11.59
N LEU A 88 -0.09 3.19 -12.10
CA LEU A 88 -0.30 1.75 -11.92
C LEU A 88 -0.17 1.32 -10.47
N PHE A 89 0.88 1.75 -9.78
CA PHE A 89 1.11 1.35 -8.38
C PHE A 89 0.05 1.92 -7.44
N THR A 90 -0.27 3.21 -7.56
CA THR A 90 -1.30 3.83 -6.72
C THR A 90 -2.67 3.22 -6.98
N GLY A 91 -3.02 2.97 -8.24
CA GLY A 91 -4.29 2.32 -8.59
C GLY A 91 -4.43 0.92 -7.98
N LEU A 92 -3.38 0.10 -8.02
CA LEU A 92 -3.39 -1.23 -7.41
C LEU A 92 -3.45 -1.16 -5.88
N VAL A 93 -2.65 -0.29 -5.25
CA VAL A 93 -2.60 -0.16 -3.79
C VAL A 93 -3.91 0.42 -3.24
N ASP A 94 -4.46 1.46 -3.86
CA ASP A 94 -5.74 2.06 -3.45
C ASP A 94 -6.89 1.06 -3.54
N ASN A 95 -6.94 0.29 -4.64
CA ASN A 95 -7.92 -0.77 -4.80
C ASN A 95 -7.78 -1.87 -3.73
N ALA A 96 -6.55 -2.23 -3.37
CA ALA A 96 -6.28 -3.22 -2.34
C ALA A 96 -6.67 -2.71 -0.93
N ILE A 97 -6.34 -1.47 -0.57
CA ILE A 97 -6.73 -0.83 0.69
C ILE A 97 -8.26 -0.76 0.81
N GLU A 98 -8.94 -0.25 -0.23
CA GLU A 98 -10.40 -0.11 -0.22
C GLU A 98 -11.09 -1.48 -0.06
N THR A 99 -10.53 -2.51 -0.68
CA THR A 99 -11.07 -3.87 -0.56
C THR A 99 -10.82 -4.48 0.81
N ALA A 100 -9.60 -4.29 1.34
CA ALA A 100 -9.18 -4.90 2.59
C ALA A 100 -9.94 -4.33 3.78
N LYS A 101 -10.17 -3.01 3.84
CA LYS A 101 -10.80 -2.35 4.98
C LYS A 101 -12.23 -2.85 5.27
N GLY A 102 -12.90 -3.46 4.29
CA GLY A 102 -14.23 -4.06 4.44
C GLY A 102 -14.21 -5.52 4.91
N SER A 103 -13.03 -6.14 5.05
CA SER A 103 -12.90 -7.55 5.40
C SER A 103 -12.90 -7.78 6.92
N ARG A 104 -13.12 -9.05 7.33
CA ARG A 104 -13.17 -9.42 8.76
C ARG A 104 -11.78 -9.35 9.43
N ARG A 105 -10.72 -9.63 8.67
CA ARG A 105 -9.32 -9.53 9.12
C ARG A 105 -8.55 -8.80 8.01
N PRO A 106 -8.48 -7.47 8.09
CA PRO A 106 -7.88 -6.68 7.03
C PRO A 106 -6.37 -6.94 6.95
N PHE A 107 -5.89 -7.35 5.78
CA PHE A 107 -4.46 -7.42 5.50
C PHE A 107 -4.15 -6.96 4.09
N LEU A 108 -2.92 -6.50 3.89
CA LEU A 108 -2.32 -6.10 2.63
C LEU A 108 -0.89 -6.64 2.58
N SER A 109 -0.59 -7.44 1.57
CA SER A 109 0.75 -7.95 1.28
C SER A 109 1.24 -7.41 -0.04
N ILE A 110 2.45 -6.87 -0.06
CA ILE A 110 3.12 -6.35 -1.25
C ILE A 110 4.47 -7.04 -1.39
N ALA A 111 4.74 -7.60 -2.57
CA ALA A 111 6.07 -8.05 -2.96
C ALA A 111 6.50 -7.36 -4.25
N TYR A 112 7.74 -6.84 -4.29
CA TYR A 112 8.32 -6.24 -5.49
C TYR A 112 9.75 -6.71 -5.67
N PHE A 113 10.02 -7.46 -6.73
CA PHE A 113 11.31 -8.12 -6.96
C PHE A 113 11.62 -8.31 -8.43
N LYS A 114 12.86 -8.70 -8.73
CA LYS A 114 13.34 -9.01 -10.08
C LYS A 114 13.38 -10.51 -10.30
N GLN A 115 12.91 -10.97 -11.45
CA GLN A 115 13.00 -12.36 -11.87
C GLN A 115 13.10 -12.45 -13.39
N ASP A 116 14.09 -13.20 -13.92
CA ASP A 116 14.25 -13.49 -15.36
C ASP A 116 14.15 -12.24 -16.25
N ASN A 117 14.87 -11.17 -15.89
CA ASN A 117 14.88 -9.89 -16.58
C ASN A 117 13.52 -9.14 -16.58
N LYS A 118 12.67 -9.44 -15.63
CA LYS A 118 11.38 -8.79 -15.40
C LYS A 118 11.34 -8.20 -13.99
N GLN A 119 10.49 -7.22 -13.82
CA GLN A 119 10.08 -6.74 -12.49
C GLN A 119 8.68 -7.25 -12.21
N LEU A 120 8.49 -7.84 -11.05
CA LEU A 120 7.22 -8.40 -10.61
C LEU A 120 6.72 -7.62 -9.39
N PHE A 121 5.60 -6.95 -9.54
CA PHE A 121 4.91 -6.31 -8.44
C PHE A 121 3.65 -7.09 -8.12
N ILE A 122 3.63 -7.73 -6.95
CA ILE A 122 2.52 -8.55 -6.48
C ILE A 122 1.84 -7.83 -5.33
N ILE A 123 0.55 -7.70 -5.39
CA ILE A 123 -0.28 -7.21 -4.30
C ILE A 123 -1.35 -8.24 -3.98
N GLU A 124 -1.46 -8.61 -2.71
CA GLU A 124 -2.50 -9.50 -2.20
C GLU A 124 -3.18 -8.85 -1.02
N ASN A 125 -4.49 -8.88 -1.00
CA ASN A 125 -5.27 -8.30 0.09
C ASN A 125 -6.45 -9.19 0.47
N SER A 126 -6.91 -9.04 1.71
CA SER A 126 -8.15 -9.64 2.18
C SER A 126 -9.37 -9.03 1.49
N THR A 127 -10.45 -9.82 1.40
CA THR A 127 -11.71 -9.38 0.80
C THR A 127 -12.90 -9.71 1.70
N LYS A 128 -13.98 -8.95 1.55
CA LYS A 128 -15.23 -9.17 2.28
C LYS A 128 -15.98 -10.43 1.79
N THR A 129 -15.83 -10.76 0.51
CA THR A 129 -16.50 -11.88 -0.15
C THR A 129 -15.48 -12.95 -0.53
N ASN A 130 -15.91 -14.21 -0.61
CA ASN A 130 -15.04 -15.34 -0.99
C ASN A 130 -14.41 -15.15 -2.38
N ARG A 131 -15.17 -14.57 -3.32
CA ARG A 131 -14.69 -14.17 -4.64
C ARG A 131 -15.15 -12.77 -4.96
N VAL A 132 -14.24 -11.99 -5.55
CA VAL A 132 -14.52 -10.64 -6.04
C VAL A 132 -14.82 -10.72 -7.53
N ASP A 133 -15.87 -10.04 -7.99
CA ASP A 133 -16.13 -9.84 -9.40
C ASP A 133 -15.13 -8.83 -9.98
N ILE A 134 -14.11 -9.38 -10.62
CA ILE A 134 -12.98 -8.60 -11.16
C ILE A 134 -13.46 -7.65 -12.27
N ALA A 135 -14.42 -8.10 -13.09
CA ALA A 135 -14.93 -7.29 -14.20
C ALA A 135 -15.58 -5.98 -13.71
N LYS A 136 -16.34 -6.05 -12.61
CA LYS A 136 -16.98 -4.86 -12.01
C LYS A 136 -16.00 -3.88 -11.36
N ARG A 137 -14.80 -4.32 -11.01
CA ARG A 137 -13.82 -3.45 -10.33
C ARG A 137 -13.06 -2.53 -11.25
N PHE A 138 -12.88 -2.96 -12.48
CA PHE A 138 -12.26 -2.13 -13.53
C PHE A 138 -13.33 -1.45 -14.39
N ASP A 139 -14.59 -1.40 -13.90
CA ASP A 139 -15.64 -0.70 -14.61
C ASP A 139 -15.31 0.80 -14.72
N ALA A 140 -15.28 1.30 -15.95
CA ALA A 140 -14.79 2.62 -16.35
C ALA A 140 -15.56 3.82 -15.75
N GLN A 141 -16.54 3.58 -14.88
CA GLN A 141 -17.32 4.64 -14.20
C GLN A 141 -16.55 5.34 -13.06
N GLN A 142 -15.41 4.80 -12.61
CA GLN A 142 -14.51 5.50 -11.71
C GLN A 142 -13.40 6.17 -12.53
N GLN A 143 -13.26 7.48 -12.45
CA GLN A 143 -12.26 8.27 -13.21
C GLN A 143 -10.83 7.72 -13.08
N ASN A 144 -10.47 7.20 -11.91
CA ASN A 144 -9.14 6.61 -11.66
C ASN A 144 -8.95 5.28 -12.40
N SER A 145 -10.01 4.49 -12.61
CA SER A 145 -9.94 3.22 -13.33
C SER A 145 -9.72 3.41 -14.83
N ALA A 146 -10.33 4.42 -15.43
CA ALA A 146 -10.16 4.72 -16.86
C ALA A 146 -8.71 5.11 -17.19
N HIS A 147 -8.08 5.95 -16.35
CA HIS A 147 -6.69 6.36 -16.55
C HIS A 147 -5.72 5.18 -16.33
N PHE A 148 -5.95 4.37 -15.29
CA PHE A 148 -5.18 3.14 -15.03
C PHE A 148 -5.20 2.19 -16.23
N LEU A 149 -6.38 1.90 -16.79
CA LEU A 149 -6.52 1.03 -17.97
C LEU A 149 -5.82 1.62 -19.20
N THR A 150 -5.96 2.93 -19.44
CA THR A 150 -5.28 3.63 -20.53
C THR A 150 -3.76 3.48 -20.44
N VAL A 151 -3.21 3.64 -19.24
CA VAL A 151 -1.78 3.46 -19.02
C VAL A 151 -1.38 2.01 -19.25
N LEU A 152 -2.12 1.05 -18.70
CA LEU A 152 -1.83 -0.38 -18.86
C LEU A 152 -1.81 -0.78 -20.34
N ASP A 153 -2.80 -0.33 -21.12
CA ASP A 153 -2.91 -0.62 -22.56
C ASP A 153 -1.82 0.06 -23.40
N SER A 154 -1.20 1.14 -22.89
CA SER A 154 -0.12 1.85 -23.58
C SER A 154 1.23 1.10 -23.54
N TYR A 155 1.35 0.07 -22.72
CA TYR A 155 2.60 -0.67 -22.52
C TYR A 155 2.43 -2.17 -22.78
N PRO A 156 2.63 -2.65 -24.03
CA PRO A 156 2.44 -4.07 -24.36
C PRO A 156 3.41 -5.02 -23.62
N GLN A 157 4.51 -4.50 -23.07
CA GLN A 157 5.45 -5.25 -22.22
C GLN A 157 4.95 -5.43 -20.78
N ILE A 158 3.83 -4.81 -20.39
CA ILE A 158 3.23 -4.95 -19.07
C ILE A 158 2.02 -5.86 -19.16
N THR A 159 1.90 -6.77 -18.21
CA THR A 159 0.70 -7.60 -18.05
C THR A 159 0.19 -7.55 -16.62
N LEU A 160 -1.11 -7.44 -16.46
CA LEU A 160 -1.80 -7.52 -15.17
C LEU A 160 -2.60 -8.82 -15.12
N SER A 161 -2.27 -9.68 -14.17
CA SER A 161 -3.02 -10.89 -13.85
C SER A 161 -3.73 -10.74 -12.52
N THR A 162 -5.00 -11.13 -12.46
CA THR A 162 -5.81 -11.00 -11.24
C THR A 162 -6.45 -12.34 -10.90
N LYS A 163 -6.36 -12.73 -9.63
CA LYS A 163 -7.01 -13.93 -9.08
C LYS A 163 -7.73 -13.59 -7.79
N SER A 164 -8.97 -14.01 -7.65
CA SER A 164 -9.75 -13.88 -6.41
C SER A 164 -10.25 -15.23 -5.95
N ASP A 165 -9.90 -15.61 -4.73
CA ASP A 165 -10.27 -16.88 -4.10
C ASP A 165 -10.09 -16.82 -2.57
N HIS A 166 -10.86 -17.62 -1.80
CA HIS A 166 -10.68 -17.79 -0.36
C HIS A 166 -10.61 -16.47 0.43
N TYR A 167 -11.47 -15.49 0.11
CA TYR A 167 -11.49 -14.16 0.73
C TYR A 167 -10.19 -13.36 0.52
N ARG A 168 -9.51 -13.62 -0.60
CA ARG A 168 -8.29 -12.92 -1.01
C ARG A 168 -8.41 -12.45 -2.46
N LEU A 169 -7.78 -11.33 -2.73
CA LEU A 169 -7.57 -10.81 -4.08
C LEU A 169 -6.07 -10.66 -4.29
N ARG A 170 -5.54 -11.32 -5.30
CA ARG A 170 -4.15 -11.19 -5.71
C ARG A 170 -4.08 -10.57 -7.10
N GLN A 171 -3.25 -9.57 -7.25
CA GLN A 171 -2.93 -8.92 -8.51
C GLN A 171 -1.42 -8.99 -8.74
N LEU A 172 -1.02 -9.42 -9.92
CA LEU A 172 0.38 -9.50 -10.36
C LEU A 172 0.55 -8.58 -11.57
N LEU A 173 1.36 -7.55 -11.40
CA LEU A 173 1.84 -6.69 -12.48
C LEU A 173 3.24 -7.18 -12.88
N GLU A 174 3.35 -7.74 -14.07
CA GLU A 174 4.61 -8.17 -14.68
C GLU A 174 5.06 -7.11 -15.68
N MET A 175 6.30 -6.65 -15.53
CA MET A 175 6.91 -5.58 -16.33
C MET A 175 8.24 -6.08 -16.92
N ARG A 176 8.39 -6.00 -18.25
CA ARG A 176 9.57 -6.45 -19.00
C ARG A 176 10.41 -5.29 -19.49
#